data_1f910f0dde92828e2cca19936bdd27e8
#
_entry.id   1f910f0dde92828e2cca19936bdd27e8
#
_cell.length_a   1.000
_cell.length_b   1.000
_cell.length_c   1.000
_cell.angle_alpha   90.00
_cell.angle_beta   90.00
_cell.angle_gamma   90.00
#
_symmetry.space_group_name_H-M   'P 1'
#
loop_
_entity.id
_entity.type
_entity.pdbx_description
1 polymer ?
#
loop_
_entity_poly.entity_id
_entity_poly.type
_entity_poly.pdbx_seq_one_letter_code
_entity_poly.pdbx_strand_id
1 'polypeptide(L)'
;MSAMRTISFDGVIVGGGGAGMRAALQLAQSGYKTAVISKVFPTRSHTVSAQGGITCAIASDDPNDDWRWHMYDTVKGSDYIGDQDAIEYMCSVGPEAIFELEHMGLPFSRTEEGRIYQRPFGGQSKDFGKGGQAARTCAAADRTGHALLHTLYQGNMKNNTVFFNEWFATDIVKNQDGAVVGVMAICIETGETVFIKSKATVFATGGAGRIYASTTNAHINTGDGIGMALRAGFPVQDIEMWQFHPTGIYGAGTLVTEGCRGEGGYLINKDGERFMERYAPNAKDLAGRDVVARSMVLEILEGRGVGPEGDHVFLKLDHLGEDVLESRLPGICELSRTFAHADPVKEPIPVVPTCHYMMGGIPTNVNGQALTVDAQGNDQIIPGLYACGEAACVSVHGANRLGGNSLLDLVVFGRASGLFIESALRGGIEMRDASESDLEQANSRLTAMNNSSGGEKVPDLRKELQNTMQNHFGVFRNGEFMQEGIKKLADLRERIATARLDDKSMAFNTARIEALELQNLFEVAEATAVTAEARKESRGAHAREDFTERDDENWLCHSMYYPGDKSVGKRSVNFTPKTVDTFEPQIRTY
;
A
#
# COMPACT_ATOMS: atom_id res chain seq x y z
N MET A 1 31.18 5.29 26.11
CA MET A 1 29.86 4.73 25.75
C MET A 1 30.02 3.22 25.62
N SER A 2 29.06 2.40 26.10
CA SER A 2 29.13 0.96 25.82
C SER A 2 28.96 0.75 24.32
N ALA A 3 29.74 -0.18 23.74
CA ALA A 3 29.63 -0.52 22.32
C ALA A 3 28.16 -0.90 21.97
N MET A 4 27.66 -0.40 20.84
CA MET A 4 26.32 -0.69 20.34
C MET A 4 26.16 -2.21 20.14
N ARG A 5 25.12 -2.78 20.76
CA ARG A 5 24.83 -4.20 20.55
C ARG A 5 24.49 -4.47 19.07
N THR A 6 25.12 -5.46 18.50
CA THR A 6 24.91 -5.86 17.10
C THR A 6 24.43 -7.31 17.02
N ILE A 7 23.39 -7.56 16.21
CA ILE A 7 22.89 -8.91 15.90
C ILE A 7 22.88 -9.05 14.38
N SER A 8 23.39 -10.18 13.87
CA SER A 8 23.57 -10.39 12.42
C SER A 8 22.68 -11.51 11.88
N PHE A 9 22.15 -11.28 10.67
CA PHE A 9 21.32 -12.21 9.90
C PHE A 9 21.74 -12.22 8.43
N ASP A 10 21.39 -13.26 7.68
CA ASP A 10 21.54 -13.27 6.23
C ASP A 10 20.51 -12.33 5.59
N GLY A 11 19.25 -12.41 6.00
CA GLY A 11 18.17 -11.54 5.59
C GLY A 11 17.43 -10.92 6.77
N VAL A 12 17.20 -9.62 6.70
CA VAL A 12 16.37 -8.87 7.66
C VAL A 12 15.19 -8.27 6.92
N ILE A 13 13.98 -8.60 7.35
CA ILE A 13 12.74 -8.09 6.82
C ILE A 13 12.14 -7.10 7.84
N VAL A 14 11.93 -5.87 7.43
CA VAL A 14 11.26 -4.84 8.22
C VAL A 14 9.80 -4.77 7.81
N GLY A 15 8.92 -5.24 8.67
CA GLY A 15 7.48 -5.34 8.43
C GLY A 15 6.98 -6.78 8.39
N GLY A 16 6.12 -7.14 9.34
CA GLY A 16 5.53 -8.48 9.51
C GLY A 16 4.20 -8.66 8.79
N GLY A 17 3.93 -7.91 7.71
CA GLY A 17 2.76 -8.08 6.85
C GLY A 17 2.91 -9.22 5.85
N GLY A 18 1.91 -9.39 4.97
CA GLY A 18 1.88 -10.48 3.99
C GLY A 18 3.11 -10.51 3.08
N ALA A 19 3.54 -9.36 2.55
CA ALA A 19 4.71 -9.27 1.68
C ALA A 19 6.01 -9.67 2.42
N GLY A 20 6.22 -9.09 3.60
CA GLY A 20 7.42 -9.38 4.41
C GLY A 20 7.48 -10.83 4.86
N MET A 21 6.36 -11.40 5.32
CA MET A 21 6.32 -12.80 5.73
C MET A 21 6.47 -13.77 4.55
N ARG A 22 6.00 -13.42 3.33
CA ARG A 22 6.25 -14.25 2.15
C ARG A 22 7.73 -14.25 1.75
N ALA A 23 8.39 -13.08 1.80
CA ALA A 23 9.83 -12.98 1.56
C ALA A 23 10.65 -13.74 2.62
N ALA A 24 10.33 -13.54 3.90
CA ALA A 24 10.98 -14.23 5.01
C ALA A 24 10.85 -15.75 4.91
N LEU A 25 9.65 -16.24 4.56
CA LEU A 25 9.39 -17.67 4.41
C LEU A 25 10.29 -18.30 3.36
N GLN A 26 10.49 -17.65 2.22
CA GLN A 26 11.37 -18.15 1.16
C GLN A 26 12.81 -18.35 1.66
N LEU A 27 13.34 -17.36 2.39
CA LEU A 27 14.70 -17.42 2.92
C LEU A 27 14.84 -18.47 4.04
N ALA A 28 13.88 -18.53 4.94
CA ALA A 28 13.88 -19.47 6.06
C ALA A 28 13.76 -20.93 5.58
N GLN A 29 12.90 -21.21 4.59
CA GLN A 29 12.77 -22.53 3.96
C GLN A 29 14.09 -23.00 3.32
N SER A 30 14.87 -22.06 2.81
CA SER A 30 16.18 -22.35 2.20
C SER A 30 17.33 -22.41 3.21
N GLY A 31 17.03 -22.33 4.51
CA GLY A 31 17.99 -22.52 5.61
C GLY A 31 18.80 -21.27 5.94
N TYR A 32 18.48 -20.10 5.40
CA TYR A 32 19.17 -18.85 5.73
C TYR A 32 18.69 -18.26 7.05
N LYS A 33 19.61 -17.68 7.81
CA LYS A 33 19.31 -17.01 9.07
C LYS A 33 18.51 -15.73 8.80
N THR A 34 17.20 -15.79 9.05
CA THR A 34 16.22 -14.77 8.66
C THR A 34 15.54 -14.18 9.87
N ALA A 35 15.40 -12.84 9.91
CA ALA A 35 14.66 -12.12 10.93
C ALA A 35 13.56 -11.26 10.33
N VAL A 36 12.44 -11.17 11.04
CA VAL A 36 11.35 -10.20 10.78
C VAL A 36 11.25 -9.25 11.96
N ILE A 37 11.37 -7.95 11.69
CA ILE A 37 11.18 -6.89 12.68
C ILE A 37 9.77 -6.35 12.50
N SER A 38 8.95 -6.38 13.55
CA SER A 38 7.58 -5.88 13.50
C SER A 38 7.26 -5.05 14.73
N LYS A 39 6.75 -3.83 14.55
CA LYS A 39 6.36 -2.94 15.66
C LYS A 39 5.10 -3.39 16.39
N VAL A 40 4.35 -4.30 15.78
CA VAL A 40 3.23 -5.00 16.40
C VAL A 40 3.43 -6.50 16.27
N PHE A 41 2.62 -7.30 16.95
CA PHE A 41 2.61 -8.73 16.70
C PHE A 41 2.22 -8.99 15.23
N PRO A 42 2.94 -9.84 14.46
CA PRO A 42 2.78 -9.96 13.00
C PRO A 42 1.35 -10.18 12.52
N THR A 43 0.56 -11.00 13.22
CA THR A 43 -0.85 -11.27 12.88
C THR A 43 -1.78 -10.06 13.11
N ARG A 44 -1.26 -8.95 13.60
CA ARG A 44 -1.94 -7.65 13.74
C ARG A 44 -1.56 -6.66 12.65
N SER A 45 -0.73 -7.03 11.68
CA SER A 45 -0.38 -6.16 10.57
C SER A 45 -1.60 -5.85 9.70
N HIS A 46 -1.52 -4.77 8.92
CA HIS A 46 -2.68 -4.28 8.15
C HIS A 46 -3.25 -5.29 7.14
N THR A 47 -2.43 -6.23 6.66
CA THR A 47 -2.88 -7.33 5.78
C THR A 47 -4.06 -8.10 6.38
N VAL A 48 -4.16 -8.22 7.71
CA VAL A 48 -5.26 -8.92 8.39
C VAL A 48 -6.64 -8.34 8.07
N SER A 49 -6.71 -7.05 7.76
CA SER A 49 -7.96 -6.34 7.49
C SER A 49 -8.39 -6.37 6.02
N ALA A 50 -7.62 -7.03 5.14
CA ALA A 50 -8.00 -7.17 3.74
C ALA A 50 -9.16 -8.16 3.57
N GLN A 51 -10.27 -7.67 3.03
CA GLN A 51 -11.56 -8.37 2.99
C GLN A 51 -11.83 -9.02 1.63
N GLY A 52 -11.43 -8.36 0.54
CA GLY A 52 -11.93 -8.61 -0.80
C GLY A 52 -11.51 -9.94 -1.41
N GLY A 53 -10.23 -10.24 -1.38
CA GLY A 53 -9.64 -11.41 -2.02
C GLY A 53 -8.39 -11.09 -2.82
N ILE A 54 -7.83 -12.12 -3.45
CA ILE A 54 -6.62 -12.06 -4.28
C ILE A 54 -7.06 -12.20 -5.73
N THR A 55 -6.91 -11.16 -6.53
CA THR A 55 -7.28 -11.18 -7.95
C THR A 55 -6.23 -11.93 -8.76
N CYS A 56 -6.65 -13.04 -9.39
CA CYS A 56 -5.75 -13.88 -10.20
C CYS A 56 -6.54 -14.76 -11.17
N ALA A 57 -6.07 -14.86 -12.40
CA ALA A 57 -6.70 -15.66 -13.47
C ALA A 57 -6.33 -17.14 -13.30
N ILE A 58 -7.03 -17.86 -12.44
CA ILE A 58 -6.85 -19.31 -12.22
C ILE A 58 -7.88 -20.18 -12.95
N ALA A 59 -8.74 -19.56 -13.77
CA ALA A 59 -9.76 -20.24 -14.58
C ALA A 59 -10.74 -21.13 -13.77
N SER A 60 -11.05 -20.73 -12.52
CA SER A 60 -11.95 -21.50 -11.65
C SER A 60 -13.41 -21.21 -11.95
N ASP A 61 -13.77 -19.93 -12.14
CA ASP A 61 -15.11 -19.49 -12.51
C ASP A 61 -15.35 -19.64 -14.02
N ASP A 62 -14.45 -19.08 -14.83
CA ASP A 62 -14.47 -19.17 -16.29
C ASP A 62 -13.27 -19.97 -16.79
N PRO A 63 -13.47 -21.16 -17.40
CA PRO A 63 -12.35 -21.97 -17.88
C PRO A 63 -11.51 -21.30 -18.98
N ASN A 64 -11.99 -20.24 -19.60
CA ASN A 64 -11.26 -19.47 -20.61
C ASN A 64 -10.52 -18.25 -20.03
N ASP A 65 -10.68 -17.95 -18.74
CA ASP A 65 -9.99 -16.81 -18.14
C ASP A 65 -8.47 -16.97 -18.22
N ASP A 66 -7.80 -15.92 -18.63
CA ASP A 66 -6.38 -15.92 -18.97
C ASP A 66 -5.66 -14.76 -18.29
N TRP A 67 -4.44 -15.01 -17.82
CA TRP A 67 -3.61 -14.00 -17.19
C TRP A 67 -3.30 -12.79 -18.10
N ARG A 68 -3.35 -12.96 -19.44
CA ARG A 68 -3.18 -11.88 -20.41
C ARG A 68 -4.34 -10.91 -20.39
N TRP A 69 -5.56 -11.38 -20.13
CA TRP A 69 -6.71 -10.52 -19.91
C TRP A 69 -6.57 -9.74 -18.60
N HIS A 70 -6.10 -10.40 -17.56
CA HIS A 70 -5.79 -9.75 -16.27
C HIS A 70 -4.67 -8.70 -16.43
N MET A 71 -3.62 -8.99 -17.20
CA MET A 71 -2.57 -8.03 -17.54
C MET A 71 -3.13 -6.81 -18.27
N TYR A 72 -3.95 -7.04 -19.31
CA TYR A 72 -4.62 -5.95 -20.05
C TYR A 72 -5.40 -5.03 -19.12
N ASP A 73 -6.25 -5.60 -18.25
CA ASP A 73 -7.04 -4.83 -17.30
C ASP A 73 -6.17 -4.05 -16.32
N THR A 74 -5.06 -4.64 -15.87
CA THR A 74 -4.12 -4.00 -14.94
C THR A 74 -3.38 -2.84 -15.59
N VAL A 75 -2.92 -2.99 -16.83
CA VAL A 75 -2.29 -1.91 -17.61
C VAL A 75 -3.28 -0.76 -17.83
N LYS A 76 -4.50 -1.08 -18.30
CA LYS A 76 -5.58 -0.10 -18.46
C LYS A 76 -5.93 0.58 -17.12
N GLY A 77 -6.09 -0.22 -16.06
CA GLY A 77 -6.41 0.27 -14.71
C GLY A 77 -5.35 1.20 -14.16
N SER A 78 -4.07 0.93 -14.42
CA SER A 78 -2.93 1.76 -14.03
C SER A 78 -2.87 3.12 -14.74
N ASP A 79 -3.77 3.36 -15.67
CA ASP A 79 -3.79 4.51 -16.58
C ASP A 79 -2.46 4.67 -17.35
N TYR A 80 -1.91 3.52 -17.75
CA TYR A 80 -0.73 3.34 -18.61
C TYR A 80 0.60 3.85 -18.04
N ILE A 81 0.71 4.11 -16.74
CA ILE A 81 1.98 4.33 -16.08
C ILE A 81 2.44 3.15 -15.20
N GLY A 82 1.78 2.00 -15.31
CA GLY A 82 2.32 0.74 -14.80
C GLY A 82 3.36 0.16 -15.76
N ASP A 83 4.46 -0.37 -15.21
CA ASP A 83 5.51 -1.04 -16.00
C ASP A 83 5.00 -2.38 -16.52
N GLN A 84 4.95 -2.55 -17.85
CA GLN A 84 4.28 -3.69 -18.46
C GLN A 84 5.04 -5.01 -18.27
N ASP A 85 6.35 -4.99 -18.13
CA ASP A 85 7.13 -6.18 -17.77
C ASP A 85 6.85 -6.65 -16.33
N ALA A 86 6.68 -5.73 -15.39
CA ALA A 86 6.34 -6.04 -14.02
C ALA A 86 4.88 -6.55 -13.89
N ILE A 87 3.95 -5.93 -14.60
CA ILE A 87 2.54 -6.37 -14.67
C ILE A 87 2.44 -7.76 -15.30
N GLU A 88 3.16 -8.00 -16.39
CA GLU A 88 3.26 -9.33 -17.03
C GLU A 88 3.75 -10.37 -16.02
N TYR A 89 4.84 -10.07 -15.28
CA TYR A 89 5.37 -10.96 -14.26
C TYR A 89 4.32 -11.27 -13.19
N MET A 90 3.68 -10.24 -12.64
CA MET A 90 2.66 -10.41 -11.60
C MET A 90 1.51 -11.30 -12.06
N CYS A 91 0.96 -11.03 -13.24
CA CYS A 91 -0.22 -11.74 -13.74
C CYS A 91 0.11 -13.17 -14.18
N SER A 92 1.27 -13.39 -14.82
CA SER A 92 1.67 -14.72 -15.31
C SER A 92 2.11 -15.68 -14.21
N VAL A 93 2.76 -15.17 -13.16
CA VAL A 93 3.20 -15.95 -11.98
C VAL A 93 2.08 -16.13 -10.96
N GLY A 94 1.08 -15.25 -11.00
CA GLY A 94 -0.03 -15.23 -10.05
C GLY A 94 -0.69 -16.59 -9.80
N PRO A 95 -1.09 -17.37 -10.83
CA PRO A 95 -1.70 -18.69 -10.64
C PRO A 95 -0.85 -19.64 -9.81
N GLU A 96 0.45 -19.72 -10.08
CA GLU A 96 1.39 -20.53 -9.27
C GLU A 96 1.40 -20.08 -7.81
N ALA A 97 1.47 -18.77 -7.57
CA ALA A 97 1.46 -18.20 -6.22
C ALA A 97 0.17 -18.51 -5.46
N ILE A 98 -1.00 -18.51 -6.11
CA ILE A 98 -2.28 -18.88 -5.50
C ILE A 98 -2.28 -20.35 -5.09
N PHE A 99 -1.85 -21.24 -5.97
CA PHE A 99 -1.81 -22.68 -5.66
C PHE A 99 -0.76 -23.01 -4.59
N GLU A 100 0.36 -22.30 -4.54
CA GLU A 100 1.30 -22.40 -3.42
C GLU A 100 0.64 -22.06 -2.07
N LEU A 101 -0.15 -20.97 -2.01
CA LEU A 101 -0.89 -20.59 -0.80
C LEU A 101 -1.92 -21.64 -0.40
N GLU A 102 -2.64 -22.21 -1.37
CA GLU A 102 -3.57 -23.30 -1.14
C GLU A 102 -2.85 -24.52 -0.52
N HIS A 103 -1.71 -24.92 -1.09
CA HIS A 103 -0.90 -26.03 -0.56
C HIS A 103 -0.28 -25.71 0.81
N MET A 104 -0.04 -24.45 1.15
CA MET A 104 0.35 -24.03 2.50
C MET A 104 -0.80 -24.10 3.50
N GLY A 105 -2.05 -24.30 3.04
CA GLY A 105 -3.22 -24.45 3.87
C GLY A 105 -4.13 -23.23 3.94
N LEU A 106 -4.01 -22.25 3.02
CA LEU A 106 -4.94 -21.12 2.98
C LEU A 106 -6.35 -21.63 2.62
N PRO A 107 -7.36 -21.40 3.50
CA PRO A 107 -8.69 -21.99 3.34
C PRO A 107 -9.57 -21.13 2.42
N PHE A 108 -9.27 -21.10 1.13
CA PHE A 108 -10.16 -20.44 0.15
C PHE A 108 -11.56 -21.02 0.21
N SER A 109 -12.59 -20.17 0.05
CA SER A 109 -13.95 -20.60 -0.18
C SER A 109 -14.04 -21.46 -1.42
N ARG A 110 -14.99 -22.41 -1.45
CA ARG A 110 -15.12 -23.39 -2.54
C ARG A 110 -16.47 -23.25 -3.25
N THR A 111 -16.45 -23.57 -4.53
CA THR A 111 -17.68 -23.84 -5.29
C THR A 111 -18.24 -25.22 -4.92
N GLU A 112 -19.44 -25.54 -5.40
CA GLU A 112 -20.05 -26.86 -5.18
C GLU A 112 -19.20 -28.00 -5.75
N GLU A 113 -18.45 -27.72 -6.85
CA GLU A 113 -17.53 -28.68 -7.48
C GLU A 113 -16.16 -28.75 -6.77
N GLY A 114 -15.97 -28.02 -5.67
CA GLY A 114 -14.74 -28.01 -4.89
C GLY A 114 -13.61 -27.13 -5.43
N ARG A 115 -13.86 -26.31 -6.46
CA ARG A 115 -12.87 -25.35 -6.98
C ARG A 115 -12.76 -24.13 -6.06
N ILE A 116 -11.65 -23.38 -6.16
CA ILE A 116 -11.49 -22.10 -5.47
C ILE A 116 -12.57 -21.13 -5.95
N TYR A 117 -13.31 -20.54 -5.02
CA TYR A 117 -14.33 -19.54 -5.33
C TYR A 117 -13.70 -18.23 -5.81
N GLN A 118 -14.21 -17.72 -6.93
CA GLN A 118 -13.82 -16.42 -7.49
C GLN A 118 -15.02 -15.50 -7.60
N ARG A 119 -14.82 -14.21 -7.32
CA ARG A 119 -15.87 -13.18 -7.45
C ARG A 119 -15.42 -12.05 -8.39
N PRO A 120 -16.36 -11.31 -9.00
CA PRO A 120 -16.03 -10.15 -9.82
C PRO A 120 -15.55 -8.98 -8.97
N PHE A 121 -14.58 -8.23 -9.51
CA PHE A 121 -14.11 -6.96 -8.97
C PHE A 121 -14.04 -5.91 -10.07
N GLY A 122 -14.01 -4.62 -9.66
CA GLY A 122 -14.02 -3.49 -10.57
C GLY A 122 -12.83 -3.46 -11.52
N GLY A 123 -13.11 -3.14 -12.78
CA GLY A 123 -12.10 -3.03 -13.82
C GLY A 123 -11.61 -4.35 -14.39
N GLN A 124 -12.17 -5.48 -13.95
CA GLN A 124 -11.80 -6.82 -14.45
C GLN A 124 -12.71 -7.22 -15.60
N SER A 125 -12.14 -7.58 -16.75
CA SER A 125 -12.86 -7.89 -17.98
C SER A 125 -12.36 -9.18 -18.66
N LYS A 126 -13.21 -9.73 -19.54
CA LYS A 126 -12.87 -10.86 -20.41
C LYS A 126 -12.46 -10.36 -21.79
N ASP A 127 -11.69 -11.18 -22.51
CA ASP A 127 -11.29 -10.95 -23.90
C ASP A 127 -10.83 -9.49 -24.16
N PHE A 128 -9.85 -9.04 -23.39
CA PHE A 128 -9.25 -7.71 -23.55
C PHE A 128 -10.31 -6.58 -23.59
N GLY A 129 -11.26 -6.64 -22.65
CA GLY A 129 -12.31 -5.64 -22.51
C GLY A 129 -13.56 -5.85 -23.38
N LYS A 130 -13.61 -6.88 -24.22
CA LYS A 130 -14.72 -7.13 -25.15
C LYS A 130 -15.76 -8.12 -24.61
N GLY A 131 -15.36 -8.97 -23.66
CA GLY A 131 -16.17 -10.11 -23.19
C GLY A 131 -16.99 -9.85 -21.93
N GLY A 132 -17.12 -8.61 -21.47
CA GLY A 132 -17.85 -8.27 -20.24
C GLY A 132 -17.04 -8.49 -18.96
N GLN A 133 -17.72 -8.52 -17.82
CA GLN A 133 -17.12 -8.62 -16.48
C GLN A 133 -16.48 -10.00 -16.24
N ALA A 134 -15.26 -10.03 -15.71
CA ALA A 134 -14.60 -11.24 -15.27
C ALA A 134 -14.70 -11.43 -13.74
N ALA A 135 -14.85 -12.67 -13.31
CA ALA A 135 -14.77 -13.07 -11.91
C ALA A 135 -13.46 -13.83 -11.67
N ARG A 136 -12.42 -13.15 -11.20
CA ARG A 136 -11.09 -13.73 -10.96
C ARG A 136 -10.52 -13.46 -9.58
N THR A 137 -11.29 -12.91 -8.67
CA THR A 137 -10.83 -12.61 -7.31
C THR A 137 -11.09 -13.81 -6.39
N CYS A 138 -10.01 -14.53 -6.04
CA CYS A 138 -10.01 -15.67 -5.15
C CYS A 138 -10.25 -15.23 -3.72
N ALA A 139 -11.25 -15.78 -3.03
CA ALA A 139 -11.66 -15.29 -1.72
C ALA A 139 -11.77 -16.40 -0.67
N ALA A 140 -11.50 -16.03 0.58
CA ALA A 140 -11.90 -16.76 1.78
C ALA A 140 -12.97 -15.91 2.50
N ALA A 141 -14.21 -16.03 2.07
CA ALA A 141 -15.33 -15.16 2.40
C ALA A 141 -14.94 -13.67 2.27
N ASP A 142 -15.09 -12.86 3.31
CA ASP A 142 -14.62 -11.47 3.40
C ASP A 142 -13.44 -11.31 4.37
N ARG A 143 -12.65 -12.37 4.58
CA ARG A 143 -11.53 -12.45 5.52
C ARG A 143 -10.26 -13.01 4.87
N THR A 144 -10.07 -12.76 3.58
CA THR A 144 -8.95 -13.32 2.81
C THR A 144 -7.59 -12.89 3.36
N GLY A 145 -7.44 -11.62 3.76
CA GLY A 145 -6.19 -11.12 4.35
C GLY A 145 -5.86 -11.77 5.69
N HIS A 146 -6.86 -12.01 6.54
CA HIS A 146 -6.69 -12.76 7.78
C HIS A 146 -6.19 -14.19 7.50
N ALA A 147 -6.83 -14.90 6.58
CA ALA A 147 -6.44 -16.25 6.20
C ALA A 147 -5.00 -16.29 5.65
N LEU A 148 -4.66 -15.37 4.74
CA LEU A 148 -3.33 -15.23 4.17
C LEU A 148 -2.25 -15.01 5.24
N LEU A 149 -2.49 -14.03 6.11
CA LEU A 149 -1.52 -13.63 7.12
C LEU A 149 -1.22 -14.77 8.10
N HIS A 150 -2.26 -15.47 8.57
CA HIS A 150 -2.10 -16.61 9.48
C HIS A 150 -1.41 -17.79 8.80
N THR A 151 -1.71 -18.07 7.54
CA THR A 151 -1.04 -19.13 6.76
C THR A 151 0.47 -18.85 6.64
N LEU A 152 0.85 -17.62 6.27
CA LEU A 152 2.26 -17.23 6.16
C LEU A 152 2.97 -17.19 7.51
N TYR A 153 2.30 -16.74 8.58
CA TYR A 153 2.87 -16.76 9.93
C TYR A 153 3.18 -18.19 10.40
N GLN A 154 2.25 -19.11 10.23
CA GLN A 154 2.47 -20.52 10.57
C GLN A 154 3.65 -21.12 9.78
N GLY A 155 3.74 -20.81 8.48
CA GLY A 155 4.85 -21.22 7.63
C GLY A 155 6.21 -20.72 8.15
N ASN A 156 6.28 -19.45 8.55
CA ASN A 156 7.48 -18.85 9.11
C ASN A 156 7.88 -19.49 10.47
N MET A 157 6.90 -19.72 11.35
CA MET A 157 7.14 -20.39 12.63
C MET A 157 7.69 -21.81 12.43
N LYS A 158 7.12 -22.56 11.49
CA LYS A 158 7.56 -23.92 11.14
C LYS A 158 9.00 -23.96 10.61
N ASN A 159 9.46 -22.90 9.96
CA ASN A 159 10.79 -22.80 9.35
C ASN A 159 11.77 -21.96 10.19
N ASN A 160 11.48 -21.72 11.47
CA ASN A 160 12.37 -21.05 12.43
C ASN A 160 12.78 -19.62 12.05
N THR A 161 11.92 -18.87 11.38
CA THR A 161 12.09 -17.43 11.21
C THR A 161 12.17 -16.76 12.58
N VAL A 162 13.17 -15.91 12.81
CA VAL A 162 13.31 -15.16 14.06
C VAL A 162 12.41 -13.93 14.02
N PHE A 163 11.50 -13.78 14.97
CA PHE A 163 10.62 -12.63 15.08
C PHE A 163 11.07 -11.68 16.19
N PHE A 164 11.30 -10.41 15.83
CA PHE A 164 11.45 -9.30 16.76
C PHE A 164 10.09 -8.60 16.84
N ASN A 165 9.20 -9.14 17.70
CA ASN A 165 7.86 -8.60 17.92
C ASN A 165 7.93 -7.41 18.85
N GLU A 166 7.16 -6.34 18.54
CA GLU A 166 7.19 -5.07 19.27
C GLU A 166 8.58 -4.43 19.28
N TRP A 167 9.24 -4.50 18.11
CA TRP A 167 10.46 -3.78 17.81
C TRP A 167 10.22 -2.79 16.68
N PHE A 168 10.69 -1.56 16.87
CA PHE A 168 10.54 -0.47 15.91
C PHE A 168 11.87 -0.21 15.21
N ALA A 169 11.92 -0.42 13.89
CA ALA A 169 13.06 -0.01 13.08
C ALA A 169 13.07 1.51 12.96
N THR A 170 14.14 2.16 13.38
CA THR A 170 14.21 3.61 13.44
C THR A 170 14.79 4.22 12.19
N ASP A 171 15.94 3.76 11.73
CA ASP A 171 16.62 4.26 10.53
C ASP A 171 17.51 3.20 9.87
N ILE A 172 17.80 3.43 8.58
CA ILE A 172 18.74 2.63 7.79
C ILE A 172 20.17 2.88 8.29
N VAL A 173 20.96 1.81 8.37
CA VAL A 173 22.41 1.92 8.48
C VAL A 173 23.01 1.77 7.10
N LYS A 174 23.64 2.84 6.62
CA LYS A 174 24.31 2.94 5.33
C LYS A 174 25.81 3.10 5.57
N ASN A 175 26.64 2.30 4.92
CA ASN A 175 28.08 2.43 5.01
C ASN A 175 28.63 3.53 4.09
N GLN A 176 29.92 3.77 4.16
CA GLN A 176 30.59 4.83 3.36
C GLN A 176 30.52 4.61 1.85
N ASP A 177 30.31 3.36 1.39
CA ASP A 177 30.11 3.02 -0.02
C ASP A 177 28.67 3.29 -0.49
N GLY A 178 27.79 3.76 0.40
CA GLY A 178 26.36 3.97 0.13
C GLY A 178 25.52 2.70 0.17
N ALA A 179 26.09 1.56 0.55
CA ALA A 179 25.34 0.31 0.68
C ALA A 179 24.57 0.24 2.00
N VAL A 180 23.35 -0.29 1.94
CA VAL A 180 22.56 -0.61 3.13
C VAL A 180 23.11 -1.89 3.77
N VAL A 181 23.44 -1.82 5.05
CA VAL A 181 24.06 -2.92 5.80
C VAL A 181 23.19 -3.41 6.97
N GLY A 182 22.02 -2.84 7.11
CA GLY A 182 21.04 -3.20 8.14
C GLY A 182 20.22 -2.00 8.60
N VAL A 183 19.59 -2.13 9.75
CA VAL A 183 18.77 -1.10 10.38
C VAL A 183 19.09 -0.94 11.86
N MET A 184 18.91 0.27 12.38
CA MET A 184 18.78 0.50 13.81
C MET A 184 17.36 0.14 14.24
N ALA A 185 17.22 -0.53 15.36
CA ALA A 185 15.92 -0.89 15.91
C ALA A 185 15.89 -0.70 17.42
N ILE A 186 14.73 -0.30 17.93
CA ILE A 186 14.47 -0.16 19.37
C ILE A 186 13.50 -1.26 19.83
N CYS A 187 13.85 -1.96 20.87
CA CYS A 187 12.94 -2.85 21.58
C CYS A 187 11.94 -1.99 22.36
N ILE A 188 10.66 -2.07 22.04
CA ILE A 188 9.63 -1.24 22.67
C ILE A 188 9.50 -1.58 24.15
N GLU A 189 9.62 -2.87 24.50
CA GLU A 189 9.54 -3.35 25.89
C GLU A 189 10.60 -2.73 26.78
N THR A 190 11.86 -2.68 26.33
CA THR A 190 13.01 -2.27 27.19
C THR A 190 13.56 -0.90 26.87
N GLY A 191 13.27 -0.37 25.67
CA GLY A 191 13.90 0.85 25.14
C GLY A 191 15.35 0.63 24.64
N GLU A 192 15.87 -0.59 24.67
CA GLU A 192 17.21 -0.92 24.15
C GLU A 192 17.27 -0.66 22.64
N THR A 193 18.33 0.02 22.20
CA THR A 193 18.62 0.23 20.78
C THR A 193 19.69 -0.74 20.33
N VAL A 194 19.44 -1.41 19.20
CA VAL A 194 20.30 -2.48 18.66
C VAL A 194 20.52 -2.25 17.16
N PHE A 195 21.75 -2.48 16.71
CA PHE A 195 22.03 -2.58 15.27
C PHE A 195 21.74 -4.00 14.79
N ILE A 196 20.77 -4.11 13.89
CA ILE A 196 20.42 -5.38 13.24
C ILE A 196 21.07 -5.39 11.85
N LYS A 197 22.18 -6.09 11.77
CA LYS A 197 23.06 -6.17 10.61
C LYS A 197 22.59 -7.27 9.67
N SER A 198 22.65 -7.04 8.35
CA SER A 198 22.21 -8.01 7.35
C SER A 198 23.00 -7.95 6.05
N LYS A 199 23.03 -9.06 5.31
CA LYS A 199 23.49 -9.10 3.92
C LYS A 199 22.44 -8.51 2.96
N ALA A 200 21.15 -8.67 3.29
CA ALA A 200 20.02 -8.11 2.56
C ALA A 200 18.97 -7.58 3.54
N THR A 201 18.56 -6.33 3.34
CA THR A 201 17.50 -5.66 4.12
C THR A 201 16.30 -5.43 3.23
N VAL A 202 15.14 -5.99 3.62
CA VAL A 202 13.88 -5.88 2.86
C VAL A 202 12.90 -5.00 3.61
N PHE A 203 12.42 -3.95 2.96
CA PHE A 203 11.34 -3.12 3.49
C PHE A 203 9.99 -3.61 3.00
N ALA A 204 9.14 -4.02 3.93
CA ALA A 204 7.77 -4.47 3.71
C ALA A 204 6.84 -3.85 4.76
N THR A 205 7.03 -2.56 5.03
CA THR A 205 6.42 -1.81 6.13
C THR A 205 4.99 -1.34 5.84
N GLY A 206 4.46 -1.65 4.65
CA GLY A 206 3.15 -1.17 4.22
C GLY A 206 3.15 0.31 3.83
N GLY A 207 1.96 0.87 3.65
CA GLY A 207 1.77 2.24 3.23
C GLY A 207 1.77 3.27 4.37
N ALA A 208 1.34 4.48 4.04
CA ALA A 208 1.33 5.63 4.94
C ALA A 208 -0.03 6.35 4.99
N GLY A 209 -1.15 5.61 4.83
CA GLY A 209 -2.48 6.23 4.76
C GLY A 209 -2.85 7.08 5.98
N ARG A 210 -2.14 6.96 7.07
CA ARG A 210 -2.29 7.81 8.26
C ARG A 210 -1.77 9.25 8.08
N ILE A 211 -1.28 9.63 6.90
CA ILE A 211 -1.11 11.04 6.55
C ILE A 211 -2.46 11.76 6.35
N TYR A 212 -3.56 11.03 6.11
CA TYR A 212 -4.90 11.58 5.94
C TYR A 212 -5.74 11.45 7.22
N ALA A 213 -6.63 12.41 7.44
CA ALA A 213 -7.54 12.41 8.58
C ALA A 213 -8.58 11.28 8.48
N SER A 214 -9.12 11.04 7.28
CA SER A 214 -10.04 9.94 6.99
C SER A 214 -9.37 8.87 6.14
N THR A 215 -9.19 7.69 6.72
CA THR A 215 -8.51 6.58 6.06
C THR A 215 -9.01 5.23 6.57
N THR A 216 -9.03 4.23 5.68
CA THR A 216 -9.30 2.82 6.04
C THR A 216 -8.09 2.14 6.66
N ASN A 217 -6.93 2.81 6.66
CA ASN A 217 -5.67 2.23 7.10
C ASN A 217 -5.60 2.10 8.62
N ALA A 218 -5.01 1.00 9.09
CA ALA A 218 -4.70 0.80 10.50
C ALA A 218 -3.78 1.91 11.04
N HIS A 219 -3.81 2.16 12.35
CA HIS A 219 -2.98 3.17 13.00
C HIS A 219 -1.48 2.95 12.79
N ILE A 220 -1.07 1.73 12.50
CA ILE A 220 0.32 1.33 12.24
C ILE A 220 0.83 1.71 10.83
N ASN A 221 -0.03 2.15 9.92
CA ASN A 221 0.36 2.51 8.55
C ASN A 221 0.92 3.94 8.50
N THR A 222 2.13 4.07 8.98
CA THR A 222 2.81 5.36 9.20
C THR A 222 4.02 5.60 8.29
N GLY A 223 4.16 4.78 7.22
CA GLY A 223 5.18 4.99 6.19
C GLY A 223 6.61 4.82 6.68
N ASP A 224 6.84 3.90 7.62
CA ASP A 224 8.13 3.80 8.31
C ASP A 224 9.30 3.50 7.36
N GLY A 225 9.16 2.52 6.48
CA GLY A 225 10.21 2.18 5.50
C GLY A 225 10.46 3.29 4.49
N ILE A 226 9.41 3.98 4.06
CA ILE A 226 9.52 5.10 3.12
C ILE A 226 10.20 6.29 3.80
N GLY A 227 9.81 6.62 5.02
CA GLY A 227 10.46 7.68 5.81
C GLY A 227 11.93 7.40 6.06
N MET A 228 12.28 6.15 6.38
CA MET A 228 13.68 5.72 6.53
C MET A 228 14.46 5.85 5.21
N ALA A 229 13.88 5.46 4.07
CA ALA A 229 14.52 5.59 2.76
C ALA A 229 14.77 7.05 2.39
N LEU A 230 13.77 7.91 2.58
CA LEU A 230 13.88 9.35 2.32
C LEU A 230 14.98 10.00 3.18
N ARG A 231 15.03 9.71 4.49
CA ARG A 231 16.08 10.23 5.38
C ARG A 231 17.48 9.69 5.03
N ALA A 232 17.57 8.50 4.45
CA ALA A 232 18.82 7.95 3.95
C ALA A 232 19.27 8.58 2.62
N GLY A 233 18.46 9.48 2.03
CA GLY A 233 18.75 10.16 0.77
C GLY A 233 18.26 9.40 -0.47
N PHE A 234 17.47 8.34 -0.30
CA PHE A 234 16.95 7.55 -1.43
C PHE A 234 15.65 8.15 -1.96
N PRO A 235 15.40 8.06 -3.29
CA PRO A 235 14.19 8.59 -3.90
C PRO A 235 12.97 7.70 -3.62
N VAL A 236 11.78 8.29 -3.80
CA VAL A 236 10.51 7.56 -3.91
C VAL A 236 9.84 7.86 -5.23
N GLN A 237 9.01 6.94 -5.71
CA GLN A 237 8.38 6.99 -7.03
C GLN A 237 6.87 7.02 -6.91
N ASP A 238 6.21 7.83 -7.77
CA ASP A 238 4.74 7.94 -7.92
C ASP A 238 4.00 8.17 -6.60
N ILE A 239 4.64 8.85 -5.66
CA ILE A 239 4.13 9.00 -4.29
C ILE A 239 2.89 9.90 -4.20
N GLU A 240 2.57 10.65 -5.25
CA GLU A 240 1.32 11.42 -5.39
C GLU A 240 0.11 10.56 -5.70
N MET A 241 0.31 9.30 -6.10
CA MET A 241 -0.76 8.39 -6.50
C MET A 241 -1.36 7.70 -5.29
N TRP A 242 -2.44 8.29 -4.77
CA TRP A 242 -3.20 7.79 -3.64
C TRP A 242 -4.60 7.36 -4.07
N GLN A 243 -4.96 6.11 -3.81
CA GLN A 243 -6.30 5.61 -4.08
C GLN A 243 -7.22 5.88 -2.90
N PHE A 244 -8.35 6.51 -3.18
CA PHE A 244 -9.48 6.61 -2.25
C PHE A 244 -10.43 5.45 -2.53
N HIS A 245 -10.71 4.62 -1.52
CA HIS A 245 -11.69 3.56 -1.65
C HIS A 245 -13.10 4.17 -1.65
N PRO A 246 -13.97 3.82 -2.60
CA PRO A 246 -15.31 4.38 -2.68
C PRO A 246 -16.12 4.18 -1.40
N THR A 247 -16.02 3.02 -0.78
CA THR A 247 -16.92 2.61 0.31
C THR A 247 -16.19 2.45 1.65
N GLY A 248 -15.78 3.58 2.25
CA GLY A 248 -15.53 3.65 3.70
C GLY A 248 -16.81 3.96 4.45
N ILE A 249 -17.05 3.37 5.62
CA ILE A 249 -18.20 3.72 6.46
C ILE A 249 -18.11 5.20 6.86
N TYR A 250 -19.16 5.95 6.57
CA TYR A 250 -19.25 7.36 6.92
C TYR A 250 -19.04 7.58 8.43
N GLY A 251 -18.20 8.53 8.77
CA GLY A 251 -17.84 8.88 10.16
C GLY A 251 -16.82 7.94 10.83
N ALA A 252 -16.74 6.67 10.43
CA ALA A 252 -15.83 5.69 11.03
C ALA A 252 -14.56 5.44 10.19
N GLY A 253 -14.62 5.63 8.87
CA GLY A 253 -13.53 5.31 7.95
C GLY A 253 -13.26 3.81 7.76
N THR A 254 -14.06 2.95 8.37
CA THR A 254 -13.90 1.49 8.29
C THR A 254 -14.21 1.00 6.87
N LEU A 255 -13.36 0.13 6.34
CA LEU A 255 -13.51 -0.42 4.99
C LEU A 255 -14.76 -1.28 4.84
N VAL A 256 -15.58 -0.99 3.83
CA VAL A 256 -16.57 -1.90 3.26
C VAL A 256 -16.07 -2.37 1.91
N THR A 257 -15.75 -3.65 1.82
CA THR A 257 -15.07 -4.23 0.64
C THR A 257 -15.80 -3.98 -0.68
N GLU A 258 -15.06 -3.81 -1.75
CA GLU A 258 -15.58 -3.83 -3.12
C GLU A 258 -16.31 -5.16 -3.45
N GLY A 259 -15.99 -6.23 -2.72
CA GLY A 259 -16.71 -7.49 -2.81
C GLY A 259 -18.21 -7.35 -2.64
N CYS A 260 -18.69 -6.37 -1.87
CA CYS A 260 -20.12 -6.06 -1.76
C CYS A 260 -20.75 -5.70 -3.11
N ARG A 261 -20.04 -4.88 -3.91
CA ARG A 261 -20.48 -4.52 -5.26
C ARG A 261 -20.29 -5.69 -6.24
N GLY A 262 -19.25 -6.50 -6.02
CA GLY A 262 -19.03 -7.74 -6.74
C GLY A 262 -20.15 -8.78 -6.54
N GLU A 263 -20.71 -8.86 -5.35
CA GLU A 263 -21.85 -9.74 -5.03
C GLU A 263 -23.21 -9.15 -5.50
N GLY A 264 -23.22 -7.94 -6.09
CA GLY A 264 -24.40 -7.31 -6.67
C GLY A 264 -24.92 -6.07 -5.93
N GLY A 265 -24.19 -5.57 -4.94
CA GLY A 265 -24.49 -4.29 -4.29
C GLY A 265 -24.25 -3.09 -5.20
N TYR A 266 -24.94 -1.98 -4.96
CA TYR A 266 -24.80 -0.76 -5.74
C TYR A 266 -24.99 0.51 -4.91
N LEU A 267 -24.47 1.64 -5.43
CA LEU A 267 -24.51 2.95 -4.81
C LEU A 267 -25.76 3.70 -5.21
N ILE A 268 -26.37 4.40 -4.25
CA ILE A 268 -27.53 5.28 -4.49
C ILE A 268 -27.33 6.65 -3.83
N ASN A 269 -27.86 7.70 -4.49
CA ASN A 269 -27.92 9.06 -3.97
C ASN A 269 -29.22 9.29 -3.17
N LYS A 270 -29.47 10.54 -2.74
CA LYS A 270 -30.65 10.89 -1.94
C LYS A 270 -31.99 10.65 -2.66
N ASP A 271 -31.99 10.64 -3.98
CA ASP A 271 -33.18 10.42 -4.80
C ASP A 271 -33.43 8.92 -5.07
N GLY A 272 -32.57 8.03 -4.49
CA GLY A 272 -32.62 6.59 -4.72
C GLY A 272 -32.08 6.17 -6.10
N GLU A 273 -31.46 7.09 -6.85
CA GLU A 273 -30.88 6.82 -8.16
C GLU A 273 -29.60 6.01 -8.02
N ARG A 274 -29.45 4.94 -8.79
CA ARG A 274 -28.19 4.22 -9.01
C ARG A 274 -27.30 5.04 -9.94
N PHE A 275 -26.66 6.10 -9.42
CA PHE A 275 -26.00 7.14 -10.20
C PHE A 275 -24.81 6.63 -11.05
N MET A 276 -24.19 5.50 -10.69
CA MET A 276 -23.09 4.93 -11.47
C MET A 276 -23.50 4.51 -12.88
N GLU A 277 -24.77 4.24 -13.13
CA GLU A 277 -25.28 4.00 -14.50
C GLU A 277 -25.13 5.21 -15.43
N ARG A 278 -25.09 6.41 -14.86
CA ARG A 278 -24.89 7.67 -15.59
C ARG A 278 -23.41 7.97 -15.81
N TYR A 279 -22.55 7.67 -14.85
CA TYR A 279 -21.10 7.95 -14.91
C TYR A 279 -20.30 6.86 -15.65
N ALA A 280 -20.71 5.63 -15.54
CA ALA A 280 -20.04 4.47 -16.14
C ALA A 280 -21.08 3.46 -16.67
N PRO A 281 -21.70 3.71 -17.83
CA PRO A 281 -22.86 2.94 -18.32
C PRO A 281 -22.59 1.45 -18.47
N ASN A 282 -21.36 1.05 -18.78
CA ASN A 282 -20.99 -0.35 -19.03
C ASN A 282 -20.63 -1.09 -17.73
N ALA A 283 -19.68 -0.56 -16.97
CA ALA A 283 -19.16 -1.19 -15.75
C ALA A 283 -19.97 -0.84 -14.50
N LYS A 284 -20.71 0.27 -14.51
CA LYS A 284 -21.55 0.76 -13.41
C LYS A 284 -20.73 0.82 -12.09
N ASP A 285 -21.23 0.23 -11.03
CA ASP A 285 -20.59 0.19 -9.71
C ASP A 285 -19.28 -0.63 -9.67
N LEU A 286 -18.96 -1.38 -10.73
CA LEU A 286 -17.71 -2.10 -10.94
C LEU A 286 -16.76 -1.38 -11.91
N ALA A 287 -16.93 -0.08 -12.14
CA ALA A 287 -15.91 0.77 -12.75
C ALA A 287 -14.66 0.86 -11.86
N GLY A 288 -13.56 1.39 -12.39
CA GLY A 288 -12.35 1.60 -11.61
C GLY A 288 -12.60 2.44 -10.34
N ARG A 289 -11.90 2.16 -9.26
CA ARG A 289 -12.13 2.83 -7.96
C ARG A 289 -11.99 4.34 -8.03
N ASP A 290 -11.06 4.83 -8.83
CA ASP A 290 -10.87 6.26 -9.09
C ASP A 290 -12.13 6.91 -9.73
N VAL A 291 -12.73 6.22 -10.68
CA VAL A 291 -13.98 6.67 -11.34
C VAL A 291 -15.13 6.68 -10.34
N VAL A 292 -15.33 5.60 -9.59
CA VAL A 292 -16.42 5.51 -8.62
C VAL A 292 -16.26 6.55 -7.50
N ALA A 293 -15.06 6.71 -6.94
CA ALA A 293 -14.81 7.69 -5.90
C ALA A 293 -15.06 9.12 -6.36
N ARG A 294 -14.60 9.51 -7.56
CA ARG A 294 -14.89 10.83 -8.14
C ARG A 294 -16.38 11.04 -8.38
N SER A 295 -17.08 10.03 -8.89
CA SER A 295 -18.53 10.10 -9.12
C SER A 295 -19.31 10.36 -7.82
N MET A 296 -18.92 9.68 -6.73
CA MET A 296 -19.50 9.89 -5.40
C MET A 296 -19.28 11.32 -4.90
N VAL A 297 -18.06 11.86 -5.05
CA VAL A 297 -17.75 13.24 -4.65
C VAL A 297 -18.55 14.23 -5.48
N LEU A 298 -18.72 14.02 -6.78
CA LEU A 298 -19.55 14.87 -7.63
C LEU A 298 -21.02 14.83 -7.19
N GLU A 299 -21.60 13.67 -6.86
CA GLU A 299 -22.96 13.58 -6.32
C GLU A 299 -23.12 14.41 -5.03
N ILE A 300 -22.14 14.34 -4.14
CA ILE A 300 -22.12 15.12 -2.90
C ILE A 300 -22.04 16.62 -3.18
N LEU A 301 -21.09 17.05 -4.02
CA LEU A 301 -20.87 18.47 -4.35
C LEU A 301 -22.07 19.09 -5.09
N GLU A 302 -22.78 18.33 -5.92
CA GLU A 302 -23.97 18.76 -6.63
C GLU A 302 -25.26 18.68 -5.77
N GLY A 303 -25.12 18.41 -4.48
CA GLY A 303 -26.21 18.41 -3.50
C GLY A 303 -27.14 17.20 -3.57
N ARG A 304 -26.67 16.07 -4.14
CA ARG A 304 -27.39 14.79 -4.16
C ARG A 304 -26.88 13.79 -3.12
N GLY A 305 -26.03 14.22 -2.20
CA GLY A 305 -25.63 13.43 -1.04
C GLY A 305 -26.80 13.14 -0.10
N VAL A 306 -26.61 12.12 0.74
CA VAL A 306 -27.59 11.66 1.74
C VAL A 306 -27.24 12.16 3.14
N GLY A 307 -28.17 11.99 4.09
CA GLY A 307 -28.01 12.41 5.47
C GLY A 307 -28.25 13.91 5.68
N PRO A 308 -28.22 14.37 6.95
CA PRO A 308 -28.53 15.77 7.29
C PRO A 308 -27.57 16.78 6.64
N GLU A 309 -26.30 16.43 6.51
CA GLU A 309 -25.25 17.29 5.94
C GLU A 309 -25.11 17.10 4.42
N GLY A 310 -25.71 16.07 3.82
CA GLY A 310 -25.61 15.77 2.39
C GLY A 310 -24.21 15.40 1.92
N ASP A 311 -23.38 14.83 2.77
CA ASP A 311 -21.93 14.66 2.61
C ASP A 311 -21.47 13.20 2.40
N HIS A 312 -22.42 12.29 2.17
CA HIS A 312 -22.15 10.89 1.87
C HIS A 312 -23.21 10.30 0.92
N VAL A 313 -23.09 9.04 0.55
CA VAL A 313 -24.05 8.28 -0.25
C VAL A 313 -24.36 6.94 0.43
N PHE A 314 -25.29 6.16 -0.11
CA PHE A 314 -25.63 4.85 0.42
C PHE A 314 -25.13 3.71 -0.47
N LEU A 315 -24.64 2.64 0.16
CA LEU A 315 -24.40 1.34 -0.46
C LEU A 315 -25.58 0.41 -0.13
N LYS A 316 -26.32 0.01 -1.16
CA LYS A 316 -27.51 -0.85 -1.04
C LYS A 316 -27.14 -2.32 -1.21
N LEU A 317 -27.47 -3.16 -0.23
CA LEU A 317 -27.22 -4.59 -0.19
C LEU A 317 -28.45 -5.44 0.15
N ASP A 318 -29.49 -4.85 0.74
CA ASP A 318 -30.69 -5.55 1.25
C ASP A 318 -31.43 -6.41 0.21
N HIS A 319 -31.34 -6.04 -1.08
CA HIS A 319 -31.92 -6.80 -2.19
C HIS A 319 -31.22 -8.14 -2.47
N LEU A 320 -30.03 -8.38 -1.91
CA LEU A 320 -29.29 -9.64 -2.08
C LEU A 320 -29.84 -10.77 -1.21
N GLY A 321 -30.53 -10.42 -0.14
CA GLY A 321 -31.10 -11.36 0.84
C GLY A 321 -30.11 -11.80 1.93
N GLU A 322 -30.67 -12.21 3.06
CA GLU A 322 -29.91 -12.57 4.27
C GLU A 322 -28.95 -13.74 4.02
N ASP A 323 -29.38 -14.79 3.31
CA ASP A 323 -28.55 -15.97 3.03
C ASP A 323 -27.26 -15.62 2.28
N VAL A 324 -27.32 -14.73 1.29
CA VAL A 324 -26.14 -14.28 0.54
C VAL A 324 -25.25 -13.43 1.43
N LEU A 325 -25.83 -12.48 2.17
CA LEU A 325 -25.07 -11.57 3.03
C LEU A 325 -24.34 -12.32 4.14
N GLU A 326 -25.00 -13.21 4.86
CA GLU A 326 -24.40 -13.95 5.98
C GLU A 326 -23.41 -15.03 5.51
N SER A 327 -23.54 -15.57 4.30
CA SER A 327 -22.59 -16.57 3.78
C SER A 327 -21.38 -15.95 3.07
N ARG A 328 -21.56 -14.84 2.35
CA ARG A 328 -20.52 -14.21 1.51
C ARG A 328 -19.83 -13.01 2.15
N LEU A 329 -20.56 -12.28 3.01
CA LEU A 329 -20.15 -11.01 3.59
C LEU A 329 -20.42 -10.92 5.10
N PRO A 330 -20.17 -12.00 5.91
CA PRO A 330 -20.52 -12.02 7.33
C PRO A 330 -19.81 -10.93 8.13
N GLY A 331 -18.52 -10.66 7.82
CA GLY A 331 -17.75 -9.60 8.47
C GLY A 331 -18.26 -8.21 8.12
N ILE A 332 -18.73 -7.98 6.91
CA ILE A 332 -19.35 -6.71 6.50
C ILE A 332 -20.65 -6.47 7.25
N CYS A 333 -21.47 -7.50 7.42
CA CYS A 333 -22.69 -7.40 8.23
C CYS A 333 -22.37 -6.98 9.67
N GLU A 334 -21.36 -7.59 10.29
CA GLU A 334 -20.89 -7.25 11.63
C GLU A 334 -20.36 -5.81 11.71
N LEU A 335 -19.50 -5.41 10.77
CA LEU A 335 -18.92 -4.06 10.72
C LEU A 335 -19.97 -2.98 10.52
N SER A 336 -20.94 -3.21 9.63
CA SER A 336 -22.04 -2.28 9.39
C SER A 336 -22.92 -2.09 10.63
N ARG A 337 -23.32 -3.16 11.27
CA ARG A 337 -24.09 -3.11 12.52
C ARG A 337 -23.34 -2.37 13.64
N THR A 338 -22.02 -2.59 13.73
CA THR A 338 -21.17 -2.02 14.78
C THR A 338 -20.84 -0.55 14.54
N PHE A 339 -20.39 -0.19 13.36
CA PHE A 339 -19.80 1.12 13.07
C PHE A 339 -20.73 2.07 12.31
N ALA A 340 -21.65 1.54 11.50
CA ALA A 340 -22.64 2.35 10.78
C ALA A 340 -23.99 2.36 11.50
N HIS A 341 -24.19 1.50 12.51
CA HIS A 341 -25.47 1.27 13.17
C HIS A 341 -26.60 0.92 12.19
N ALA A 342 -26.26 0.30 11.07
CA ALA A 342 -27.15 -0.10 9.99
C ALA A 342 -27.07 -1.61 9.78
N ASP A 343 -28.23 -2.28 9.70
CA ASP A 343 -28.32 -3.70 9.36
C ASP A 343 -28.43 -3.86 7.83
N PRO A 344 -27.37 -4.32 7.13
CA PRO A 344 -27.36 -4.34 5.67
C PRO A 344 -28.38 -5.30 5.05
N VAL A 345 -28.99 -6.19 5.85
CA VAL A 345 -30.12 -7.03 5.43
C VAL A 345 -31.42 -6.20 5.26
N LYS A 346 -31.52 -5.05 5.94
CA LYS A 346 -32.76 -4.25 6.02
C LYS A 346 -32.63 -2.84 5.47
N GLU A 347 -31.42 -2.28 5.52
CA GLU A 347 -31.18 -0.87 5.18
C GLU A 347 -29.81 -0.67 4.55
N PRO A 348 -29.59 0.40 3.77
CA PRO A 348 -28.31 0.66 3.13
C PRO A 348 -27.25 1.14 4.11
N ILE A 349 -25.99 0.93 3.77
CA ILE A 349 -24.82 1.36 4.56
C ILE A 349 -24.42 2.78 4.11
N PRO A 350 -24.27 3.76 5.03
CA PRO A 350 -23.74 5.07 4.70
C PRO A 350 -22.23 4.98 4.40
N VAL A 351 -21.82 5.45 3.23
CA VAL A 351 -20.43 5.33 2.74
C VAL A 351 -19.93 6.62 2.11
N VAL A 352 -18.61 6.82 2.17
CA VAL A 352 -17.92 7.98 1.58
C VAL A 352 -16.54 7.57 1.08
N PRO A 353 -16.00 8.19 0.00
CA PRO A 353 -14.63 7.94 -0.43
C PRO A 353 -13.62 8.23 0.68
N THR A 354 -12.75 7.27 0.96
CA THR A 354 -11.83 7.28 2.10
C THR A 354 -10.44 6.85 1.64
N CYS A 355 -9.39 7.53 2.08
CA CYS A 355 -8.01 7.18 1.71
C CYS A 355 -7.73 5.71 2.06
N HIS A 356 -7.17 4.96 1.09
CA HIS A 356 -7.10 3.51 1.21
C HIS A 356 -5.73 2.90 0.86
N TYR A 357 -5.14 3.26 -0.28
CA TYR A 357 -3.93 2.60 -0.78
C TYR A 357 -2.97 3.59 -1.43
N MET A 358 -1.68 3.41 -1.15
CA MET A 358 -0.58 4.16 -1.73
C MET A 358 0.00 3.36 -2.90
N MET A 359 -0.16 3.84 -4.15
CA MET A 359 0.40 3.15 -5.32
C MET A 359 1.89 3.38 -5.48
N GLY A 360 2.38 4.55 -5.08
CA GLY A 360 3.80 4.89 -5.06
C GLY A 360 4.56 4.27 -3.89
N GLY A 361 5.85 4.52 -3.82
CA GLY A 361 6.72 4.03 -2.76
C GLY A 361 8.20 3.97 -3.16
N ILE A 362 8.97 3.11 -2.52
CA ILE A 362 10.37 2.86 -2.85
C ILE A 362 10.42 2.19 -4.23
N PRO A 363 11.05 2.81 -5.26
CA PRO A 363 11.12 2.20 -6.58
C PRO A 363 11.93 0.91 -6.56
N THR A 364 11.40 -0.13 -7.21
CA THR A 364 12.05 -1.43 -7.30
C THR A 364 11.94 -2.02 -8.69
N ASN A 365 12.86 -2.93 -9.02
CA ASN A 365 12.67 -3.85 -10.14
C ASN A 365 11.82 -5.07 -9.70
N VAL A 366 11.55 -6.00 -10.62
CA VAL A 366 10.75 -7.22 -10.36
C VAL A 366 11.37 -8.14 -9.31
N ASN A 367 12.65 -8.02 -9.04
CA ASN A 367 13.37 -8.78 -8.01
C ASN A 367 13.31 -8.13 -6.62
N GLY A 368 12.61 -7.03 -6.49
CA GLY A 368 12.51 -6.26 -5.25
C GLY A 368 13.75 -5.43 -4.91
N GLN A 369 14.76 -5.36 -5.77
CA GLN A 369 15.94 -4.50 -5.55
C GLN A 369 15.53 -3.04 -5.63
N ALA A 370 15.83 -2.26 -4.59
CA ALA A 370 15.55 -0.84 -4.57
C ALA A 370 16.41 -0.08 -5.58
N LEU A 371 15.81 0.92 -6.22
CA LEU A 371 16.40 1.66 -7.33
C LEU A 371 16.59 3.14 -7.00
N THR A 372 17.56 3.73 -7.62
CA THR A 372 17.65 5.17 -7.90
C THR A 372 17.87 5.38 -9.39
N VAL A 373 17.95 6.61 -9.84
CA VAL A 373 18.15 6.95 -11.26
C VAL A 373 19.40 7.83 -11.38
N ASP A 374 20.28 7.50 -12.33
CA ASP A 374 21.46 8.31 -12.60
C ASP A 374 21.12 9.60 -13.39
N ALA A 375 22.13 10.44 -13.61
CA ALA A 375 21.96 11.70 -14.33
C ALA A 375 21.54 11.51 -15.81
N GLN A 376 21.69 10.31 -16.35
CA GLN A 376 21.29 9.93 -17.72
C GLN A 376 19.89 9.31 -17.77
N GLY A 377 19.24 9.12 -16.61
CA GLY A 377 17.91 8.53 -16.50
C GLY A 377 17.88 7.00 -16.43
N ASN A 378 19.04 6.35 -16.23
CA ASN A 378 19.12 4.90 -16.12
C ASN A 378 18.95 4.43 -14.67
N ASP A 379 18.29 3.30 -14.51
CA ASP A 379 18.11 2.66 -13.21
C ASP A 379 19.43 2.22 -12.60
N GLN A 380 19.63 2.55 -11.34
CA GLN A 380 20.77 2.13 -10.53
C GLN A 380 20.28 1.39 -9.29
N ILE A 381 20.85 0.21 -9.03
CA ILE A 381 20.51 -0.58 -7.86
C ILE A 381 21.14 0.03 -6.60
N ILE A 382 20.36 0.17 -5.54
CA ILE A 382 20.84 0.52 -4.20
C ILE A 382 21.34 -0.76 -3.54
N PRO A 383 22.66 -0.93 -3.30
CA PRO A 383 23.19 -2.17 -2.78
C PRO A 383 22.66 -2.48 -1.37
N GLY A 384 22.21 -3.73 -1.16
CA GLY A 384 21.75 -4.23 0.12
C GLY A 384 20.30 -3.87 0.50
N LEU A 385 19.62 -3.00 -0.26
CA LEU A 385 18.24 -2.60 -0.01
C LEU A 385 17.28 -3.25 -1.00
N TYR A 386 16.21 -3.83 -0.44
CA TYR A 386 15.09 -4.41 -1.15
C TYR A 386 13.78 -3.86 -0.58
N ALA A 387 12.71 -3.89 -1.37
CA ALA A 387 11.37 -3.58 -0.88
C ALA A 387 10.31 -4.41 -1.62
N CYS A 388 9.20 -4.69 -0.95
CA CYS A 388 8.05 -5.38 -1.53
C CYS A 388 6.73 -4.98 -0.83
N GLY A 389 5.61 -5.26 -1.48
CA GLY A 389 4.29 -4.84 -1.02
C GLY A 389 4.08 -3.34 -1.12
N GLU A 390 3.15 -2.80 -0.33
CA GLU A 390 2.73 -1.39 -0.42
C GLU A 390 3.84 -0.36 -0.07
N ALA A 391 4.92 -0.78 0.60
CA ALA A 391 6.09 0.09 0.81
C ALA A 391 6.91 0.31 -0.46
N ALA A 392 6.80 -0.60 -1.43
CA ALA A 392 7.53 -0.59 -2.69
C ALA A 392 6.68 -0.03 -3.82
N CYS A 393 7.33 0.48 -4.85
CA CYS A 393 6.74 0.79 -6.14
C CYS A 393 7.45 -0.03 -7.22
N VAL A 394 6.98 -1.26 -7.45
CA VAL A 394 7.39 -2.10 -8.58
C VAL A 394 6.66 -1.71 -9.87
N SER A 395 5.80 -0.69 -9.76
CA SER A 395 5.05 -0.08 -10.86
C SER A 395 3.99 -0.98 -11.50
N VAL A 396 3.32 -1.83 -10.72
CA VAL A 396 2.20 -2.64 -11.22
C VAL A 396 0.84 -1.97 -11.07
N HIS A 397 0.74 -0.95 -10.21
CA HIS A 397 -0.52 -0.24 -9.94
C HIS A 397 -0.62 1.09 -10.68
N GLY A 398 0.50 1.72 -11.01
CA GLY A 398 0.55 3.00 -11.71
C GLY A 398 -0.28 4.08 -11.01
N ALA A 399 -1.17 4.72 -11.76
CA ALA A 399 -2.00 5.80 -11.23
C ALA A 399 -3.30 5.33 -10.53
N ASN A 400 -3.68 4.05 -10.67
CA ASN A 400 -4.86 3.50 -10.01
C ASN A 400 -4.77 1.97 -9.92
N ARG A 401 -4.92 1.44 -8.72
CA ARG A 401 -4.86 0.00 -8.44
C ARG A 401 -6.23 -0.65 -8.64
N LEU A 402 -6.26 -1.79 -9.33
CA LEU A 402 -7.44 -2.65 -9.38
C LEU A 402 -7.62 -3.40 -8.05
N GLY A 403 -8.87 -3.61 -7.66
CA GLY A 403 -9.21 -4.34 -6.44
C GLY A 403 -8.64 -5.77 -6.46
N GLY A 404 -8.07 -6.20 -5.33
CA GLY A 404 -7.46 -7.53 -5.18
C GLY A 404 -6.04 -7.67 -5.75
N ASN A 405 -5.57 -6.75 -6.59
CA ASN A 405 -4.20 -6.75 -7.10
C ASN A 405 -3.16 -6.47 -6.00
N SER A 406 -3.53 -5.76 -4.92
CA SER A 406 -2.58 -5.52 -3.81
C SER A 406 -2.20 -6.78 -3.07
N LEU A 407 -3.15 -7.69 -2.83
CA LEU A 407 -2.84 -8.97 -2.20
C LEU A 407 -2.03 -9.87 -3.15
N LEU A 408 -2.29 -9.81 -4.45
CA LEU A 408 -1.47 -10.52 -5.44
C LEU A 408 -0.04 -9.95 -5.49
N ASP A 409 0.11 -8.62 -5.55
CA ASP A 409 1.39 -7.92 -5.52
C ASP A 409 2.24 -8.37 -4.33
N LEU A 410 1.70 -8.27 -3.11
CA LEU A 410 2.49 -8.62 -1.93
C LEU A 410 2.92 -10.09 -1.88
N VAL A 411 2.13 -11.01 -2.41
CA VAL A 411 2.48 -12.44 -2.48
C VAL A 411 3.52 -12.68 -3.58
N VAL A 412 3.27 -12.17 -4.78
CA VAL A 412 4.16 -12.40 -5.95
C VAL A 412 5.51 -11.73 -5.75
N PHE A 413 5.56 -10.45 -5.33
CA PHE A 413 6.83 -9.73 -5.20
C PHE A 413 7.52 -9.98 -3.85
N GLY A 414 6.80 -10.35 -2.81
CA GLY A 414 7.42 -10.93 -1.61
C GLY A 414 8.16 -12.22 -1.94
N ARG A 415 7.52 -13.10 -2.71
CA ARG A 415 8.13 -14.33 -3.24
C ARG A 415 9.32 -14.03 -4.15
N ALA A 416 9.17 -13.13 -5.11
CA ALA A 416 10.23 -12.77 -6.06
C ALA A 416 11.46 -12.20 -5.36
N SER A 417 11.26 -11.30 -4.39
CA SER A 417 12.35 -10.74 -3.58
C SER A 417 13.07 -11.84 -2.79
N GLY A 418 12.32 -12.74 -2.16
CA GLY A 418 12.87 -13.88 -1.43
C GLY A 418 13.71 -14.80 -2.32
N LEU A 419 13.21 -15.17 -3.50
CA LEU A 419 13.91 -16.00 -4.47
C LEU A 419 15.19 -15.35 -4.99
N PHE A 420 15.13 -14.06 -5.30
CA PHE A 420 16.33 -13.34 -5.77
C PHE A 420 17.38 -13.24 -4.68
N ILE A 421 17.00 -12.88 -3.44
CA ILE A 421 17.93 -12.81 -2.31
C ILE A 421 18.52 -14.19 -2.01
N GLU A 422 17.70 -15.25 -2.04
CA GLU A 422 18.18 -16.64 -1.90
C GLU A 422 19.27 -16.98 -2.93
N SER A 423 19.01 -16.65 -4.21
CA SER A 423 19.99 -16.86 -5.28
C SER A 423 21.27 -16.07 -5.05
N ALA A 424 21.16 -14.82 -4.63
CA ALA A 424 22.29 -13.95 -4.35
C ALA A 424 23.11 -14.45 -3.12
N LEU A 425 22.44 -14.91 -2.06
CA LEU A 425 23.08 -15.51 -0.89
C LEU A 425 23.82 -16.82 -1.26
N ARG A 426 23.19 -17.64 -2.10
CA ARG A 426 23.82 -18.86 -2.65
C ARG A 426 25.04 -18.52 -3.52
N GLY A 427 25.01 -17.39 -4.22
CA GLY A 427 26.12 -16.81 -4.98
C GLY A 427 27.25 -16.22 -4.12
N GLY A 428 27.09 -16.17 -2.79
CA GLY A 428 28.14 -15.78 -1.85
C GLY A 428 28.18 -14.29 -1.51
N ILE A 429 27.04 -13.60 -1.42
CA ILE A 429 27.05 -12.21 -0.92
C ILE A 429 27.69 -12.16 0.46
N GLU A 430 28.69 -11.31 0.61
CA GLU A 430 29.38 -11.09 1.88
C GLU A 430 28.66 -10.08 2.77
N MET A 431 28.86 -10.22 4.08
CA MET A 431 28.41 -9.26 5.07
C MET A 431 29.27 -8.01 4.99
N ARG A 432 28.64 -6.84 4.78
CA ARG A 432 29.34 -5.55 4.78
C ARG A 432 29.36 -4.97 6.19
N ASP A 433 30.41 -4.20 6.49
CA ASP A 433 30.56 -3.55 7.80
C ASP A 433 30.07 -2.09 7.77
N ALA A 434 29.69 -1.60 8.94
CA ALA A 434 29.42 -0.20 9.24
C ALA A 434 30.50 0.30 10.19
N SER A 435 30.93 1.55 10.00
CA SER A 435 31.79 2.26 10.95
C SER A 435 30.99 2.74 12.18
N GLU A 436 31.67 3.11 13.24
CA GLU A 436 31.04 3.72 14.40
C GLU A 436 30.28 5.01 14.03
N SER A 437 30.86 5.81 13.12
CA SER A 437 30.21 7.02 12.57
C SER A 437 28.92 6.71 11.82
N ASP A 438 28.85 5.62 11.04
CA ASP A 438 27.64 5.22 10.34
C ASP A 438 26.51 4.86 11.32
N LEU A 439 26.87 4.18 12.42
CA LEU A 439 25.92 3.83 13.49
C LEU A 439 25.44 5.07 14.26
N GLU A 440 26.34 6.01 14.57
CA GLU A 440 26.00 7.27 15.23
C GLU A 440 25.06 8.10 14.36
N GLN A 441 25.32 8.21 13.07
CA GLN A 441 24.45 8.89 12.12
C GLN A 441 23.05 8.27 12.08
N ALA A 442 22.96 6.94 11.96
CA ALA A 442 21.69 6.22 11.95
C ALA A 442 20.90 6.36 13.28
N ASN A 443 21.58 6.57 14.40
CA ASN A 443 20.96 6.74 15.71
C ASN A 443 20.70 8.21 16.10
N SER A 444 21.14 9.16 15.29
CA SER A 444 21.12 10.60 15.63
C SER A 444 19.69 11.12 15.87
N ARG A 445 18.73 10.71 15.07
CA ARG A 445 17.32 11.07 15.18
C ARG A 445 16.70 10.64 16.51
N LEU A 446 16.93 9.40 16.90
CA LEU A 446 16.44 8.88 18.18
C LEU A 446 17.09 9.60 19.36
N THR A 447 18.38 9.90 19.28
CA THR A 447 19.11 10.67 20.28
C THR A 447 18.56 12.09 20.42
N ALA A 448 18.31 12.78 19.32
CA ALA A 448 17.72 14.11 19.31
C ALA A 448 16.32 14.12 19.95
N MET A 449 15.49 13.16 19.61
CA MET A 449 14.15 13.02 20.17
C MET A 449 14.16 12.74 21.67
N ASN A 450 15.03 11.85 22.14
CA ASN A 450 15.18 11.56 23.57
C ASN A 450 15.59 12.79 24.38
N ASN A 451 16.35 13.70 23.78
CA ASN A 451 16.81 14.94 24.38
C ASN A 451 15.83 16.12 24.22
N SER A 452 14.77 15.96 23.42
CA SER A 452 13.76 17.03 23.24
C SER A 452 13.07 17.39 24.56
N SER A 453 13.02 18.67 24.88
CA SER A 453 12.41 19.19 26.13
C SER A 453 11.42 20.33 25.92
N GLY A 454 11.27 20.80 24.69
CA GLY A 454 10.38 21.90 24.32
C GLY A 454 9.48 21.56 23.14
N GLY A 455 8.75 22.54 22.64
CA GLY A 455 7.90 22.39 21.47
C GLY A 455 6.47 21.94 21.76
N GLU A 456 5.76 21.62 20.69
CA GLU A 456 4.36 21.23 20.72
C GLU A 456 4.17 19.73 20.95
N LYS A 457 2.95 19.34 21.32
CA LYS A 457 2.62 17.94 21.55
C LYS A 457 2.49 17.17 20.22
N VAL A 458 3.02 15.97 20.19
CA VAL A 458 2.96 15.06 19.03
C VAL A 458 1.54 14.84 18.50
N PRO A 459 0.51 14.57 19.31
CA PRO A 459 -0.86 14.39 18.83
C PRO A 459 -1.44 15.61 18.11
N ASP A 460 -1.12 16.82 18.57
CA ASP A 460 -1.63 18.06 17.97
C ASP A 460 -1.00 18.27 16.58
N LEU A 461 0.32 18.10 16.48
CA LEU A 461 1.05 18.17 15.21
C LEU A 461 0.60 17.10 14.22
N ARG A 462 0.34 15.86 14.69
CA ARG A 462 -0.20 14.78 13.87
C ARG A 462 -1.57 15.15 13.30
N LYS A 463 -2.45 15.68 14.13
CA LYS A 463 -3.79 16.10 13.69
C LYS A 463 -3.72 17.22 12.65
N GLU A 464 -2.83 18.20 12.84
CA GLU A 464 -2.64 19.28 11.87
C GLU A 464 -2.09 18.76 10.54
N LEU A 465 -1.10 17.84 10.57
CA LEU A 465 -0.61 17.16 9.36
C LEU A 465 -1.75 16.45 8.60
N GLN A 466 -2.53 15.64 9.31
CA GLN A 466 -3.63 14.88 8.73
C GLN A 466 -4.71 15.78 8.12
N ASN A 467 -5.08 16.86 8.79
CA ASN A 467 -6.04 17.83 8.27
C ASN A 467 -5.50 18.58 7.05
N THR A 468 -4.22 18.94 7.06
CA THR A 468 -3.57 19.58 5.91
C THR A 468 -3.62 18.67 4.68
N MET A 469 -3.26 17.40 4.84
CA MET A 469 -3.31 16.44 3.73
C MET A 469 -4.74 16.19 3.25
N GLN A 470 -5.70 16.03 4.16
CA GLN A 470 -7.11 15.81 3.83
C GLN A 470 -7.69 16.99 3.04
N ASN A 471 -7.40 18.21 3.43
CA ASN A 471 -8.01 19.39 2.86
C ASN A 471 -7.34 19.85 1.55
N HIS A 472 -6.03 19.60 1.38
CA HIS A 472 -5.26 20.12 0.25
C HIS A 472 -4.87 19.06 -0.79
N PHE A 473 -4.91 17.76 -0.46
CA PHE A 473 -4.43 16.67 -1.31
C PHE A 473 -5.41 15.48 -1.37
N GLY A 474 -6.71 15.76 -1.35
CA GLY A 474 -7.79 14.76 -1.36
C GLY A 474 -8.07 14.15 -2.74
N VAL A 475 -9.34 13.73 -2.96
CA VAL A 475 -9.80 13.11 -4.22
C VAL A 475 -9.66 14.08 -5.39
N PHE A 476 -10.11 15.31 -5.23
CA PHE A 476 -9.86 16.40 -6.18
C PHE A 476 -8.77 17.32 -5.66
N ARG A 477 -7.91 17.77 -6.56
CA ARG A 477 -6.73 18.58 -6.28
C ARG A 477 -6.71 19.84 -7.15
N ASN A 478 -6.25 20.94 -6.57
CA ASN A 478 -6.14 22.22 -7.25
C ASN A 478 -4.80 22.86 -6.92
N GLY A 479 -4.11 23.43 -7.91
CA GLY A 479 -2.76 23.97 -7.75
C GLY A 479 -2.65 25.04 -6.66
N GLU A 480 -3.62 25.94 -6.56
CA GLU A 480 -3.62 26.98 -5.53
C GLU A 480 -3.73 26.39 -4.11
N PHE A 481 -4.66 25.47 -3.90
CA PHE A 481 -4.83 24.79 -2.62
C PHE A 481 -3.64 23.91 -2.25
N MET A 482 -3.03 23.23 -3.24
CA MET A 482 -1.84 22.42 -2.98
C MET A 482 -0.64 23.29 -2.59
N GLN A 483 -0.44 24.45 -3.20
CA GLN A 483 0.63 25.38 -2.83
C GLN A 483 0.44 25.93 -1.41
N GLU A 484 -0.80 26.19 -0.99
CA GLU A 484 -1.11 26.52 0.41
C GLU A 484 -0.77 25.38 1.35
N GLY A 485 -1.14 24.15 0.99
CA GLY A 485 -0.81 22.94 1.74
C GLY A 485 0.71 22.74 1.89
N ILE A 486 1.48 22.95 0.84
CA ILE A 486 2.96 22.88 0.87
C ILE A 486 3.55 23.91 1.86
N LYS A 487 3.02 25.14 1.88
CA LYS A 487 3.45 26.15 2.86
C LYS A 487 3.16 25.72 4.30
N LYS A 488 1.98 25.14 4.55
CA LYS A 488 1.63 24.59 5.88
C LYS A 488 2.55 23.43 6.27
N LEU A 489 2.90 22.54 5.33
CA LEU A 489 3.86 21.47 5.59
C LEU A 489 5.27 21.98 5.86
N ALA A 490 5.70 23.06 5.21
CA ALA A 490 7.00 23.68 5.47
C ALA A 490 7.08 24.24 6.91
N ASP A 491 6.02 24.89 7.40
CA ASP A 491 5.90 25.32 8.80
C ASP A 491 5.91 24.13 9.78
N LEU A 492 5.13 23.10 9.47
CA LEU A 492 5.05 21.88 10.27
C LEU A 492 6.40 21.15 10.39
N ARG A 493 7.25 21.18 9.36
CA ARG A 493 8.58 20.53 9.39
C ARG A 493 9.40 20.99 10.58
N GLU A 494 9.50 22.30 10.80
CA GLU A 494 10.29 22.87 11.89
C GLU A 494 9.69 22.55 13.26
N ARG A 495 8.39 22.59 13.36
CA ARG A 495 7.64 22.30 14.61
C ARG A 495 7.72 20.80 14.96
N ILE A 496 7.65 19.90 13.99
CA ILE A 496 7.82 18.46 14.21
C ILE A 496 9.25 18.11 14.64
N ALA A 497 10.26 18.77 14.06
CA ALA A 497 11.66 18.54 14.43
C ALA A 497 11.93 18.87 15.92
N THR A 498 11.15 19.77 16.50
CA THR A 498 11.25 20.20 17.91
C THR A 498 10.10 19.69 18.78
N ALA A 499 9.32 18.72 18.28
CA ALA A 499 8.16 18.19 18.99
C ALA A 499 8.53 17.67 20.39
N ARG A 500 7.64 17.92 21.36
CA ARG A 500 7.87 17.58 22.75
C ARG A 500 7.55 16.12 23.03
N LEU A 501 8.52 15.42 23.60
CA LEU A 501 8.33 14.10 24.19
C LEU A 501 8.26 14.23 25.71
N ASP A 502 7.06 14.15 26.27
CA ASP A 502 6.84 14.33 27.73
C ASP A 502 7.27 13.08 28.51
N ASP A 503 6.95 11.89 28.01
CA ASP A 503 7.37 10.63 28.60
C ASP A 503 8.80 10.29 28.20
N LYS A 504 9.71 10.26 29.16
CA LYS A 504 11.12 9.91 28.99
C LYS A 504 11.45 8.49 29.49
N SER A 505 10.45 7.72 29.90
CA SER A 505 10.64 6.33 30.30
C SER A 505 11.22 5.48 29.16
N MET A 506 11.91 4.41 29.52
CA MET A 506 12.49 3.50 28.52
C MET A 506 11.50 2.39 28.15
N ALA A 507 10.82 1.81 29.13
CA ALA A 507 9.95 0.64 28.95
C ALA A 507 8.58 1.01 28.40
N PHE A 508 8.16 0.34 27.35
CA PHE A 508 6.85 0.51 26.68
C PHE A 508 6.46 1.96 26.41
N ASN A 509 7.42 2.77 25.99
CA ASN A 509 7.19 4.18 25.69
C ASN A 509 6.53 4.35 24.31
N THR A 510 5.21 4.22 24.26
CA THR A 510 4.43 4.39 23.04
C THR A 510 4.43 5.84 22.54
N ALA A 511 4.56 6.83 23.44
CA ALA A 511 4.68 8.23 23.05
C ALA A 511 5.95 8.50 22.21
N ARG A 512 7.06 7.82 22.55
CA ARG A 512 8.28 7.85 21.73
C ARG A 512 8.06 7.25 20.35
N ILE A 513 7.39 6.12 20.26
CA ILE A 513 7.08 5.48 18.98
C ILE A 513 6.19 6.38 18.14
N GLU A 514 5.13 6.96 18.70
CA GLU A 514 4.26 7.90 17.99
C GLU A 514 5.00 9.16 17.49
N ALA A 515 5.98 9.64 18.23
CA ALA A 515 6.81 10.76 17.81
C ALA A 515 7.71 10.39 16.62
N LEU A 516 8.30 9.17 16.62
CA LEU A 516 9.07 8.65 15.50
C LEU A 516 8.19 8.41 14.27
N GLU A 517 6.99 7.88 14.45
CA GLU A 517 5.99 7.68 13.40
C GLU A 517 5.53 9.01 12.78
N LEU A 518 5.36 10.07 13.59
CA LEU A 518 5.01 11.39 13.07
C LEU A 518 6.06 11.93 12.11
N GLN A 519 7.33 11.73 12.41
CA GLN A 519 8.43 12.11 11.50
C GLN A 519 8.38 11.30 10.19
N ASN A 520 8.08 10.00 10.26
CA ASN A 520 7.89 9.17 9.06
C ASN A 520 6.71 9.64 8.21
N LEU A 521 5.56 9.90 8.85
CA LEU A 521 4.37 10.44 8.18
C LEU A 521 4.66 11.77 7.49
N PHE A 522 5.43 12.63 8.16
CA PHE A 522 5.78 13.93 7.60
C PHE A 522 6.61 13.82 6.31
N GLU A 523 7.62 12.94 6.28
CA GLU A 523 8.43 12.71 5.07
C GLU A 523 7.57 12.27 3.88
N VAL A 524 6.64 11.34 4.12
CA VAL A 524 5.71 10.87 3.07
C VAL A 524 4.74 11.96 2.64
N ALA A 525 4.20 12.73 3.58
CA ALA A 525 3.27 13.82 3.28
C ALA A 525 3.93 14.92 2.44
N GLU A 526 5.15 15.31 2.77
CA GLU A 526 5.88 16.31 1.99
C GLU A 526 6.21 15.80 0.57
N ALA A 527 6.70 14.57 0.46
CA ALA A 527 6.95 13.97 -0.85
C ALA A 527 5.67 13.90 -1.71
N THR A 528 4.55 13.47 -1.10
CA THR A 528 3.23 13.46 -1.76
C THR A 528 2.81 14.85 -2.24
N ALA A 529 2.94 15.86 -1.39
CA ALA A 529 2.52 17.22 -1.70
C ALA A 529 3.33 17.83 -2.86
N VAL A 530 4.65 17.69 -2.82
CA VAL A 530 5.55 18.24 -3.85
C VAL A 530 5.34 17.54 -5.20
N THR A 531 5.21 16.21 -5.23
CA THR A 531 4.97 15.48 -6.48
C THR A 531 3.57 15.71 -7.04
N ALA A 532 2.54 15.81 -6.19
CA ALA A 532 1.17 16.10 -6.63
C ALA A 532 1.06 17.49 -7.28
N GLU A 533 1.73 18.50 -6.71
CA GLU A 533 1.76 19.84 -7.31
C GLU A 533 2.52 19.86 -8.63
N ALA A 534 3.63 19.14 -8.72
CA ALA A 534 4.48 19.09 -9.91
C ALA A 534 3.81 18.41 -11.11
N ARG A 535 2.96 17.38 -10.89
CA ARG A 535 2.27 16.64 -11.96
C ARG A 535 1.05 17.42 -12.46
N LYS A 536 1.21 18.07 -13.61
CA LYS A 536 0.18 18.98 -14.20
C LYS A 536 -0.66 18.25 -15.24
N GLU A 537 -1.38 17.25 -14.80
CA GLU A 537 -2.35 16.47 -15.56
C GLU A 537 -3.36 15.82 -14.62
N SER A 538 -4.40 15.19 -15.16
CA SER A 538 -5.24 14.23 -14.44
C SER A 538 -5.01 12.84 -14.99
N ARG A 539 -4.66 11.87 -14.09
CA ARG A 539 -4.39 10.47 -14.45
C ARG A 539 -4.75 9.57 -13.27
N GLY A 540 -5.62 8.59 -13.52
CA GLY A 540 -6.05 7.65 -12.48
C GLY A 540 -6.57 8.35 -11.24
N ALA A 541 -5.97 8.08 -10.08
CA ALA A 541 -6.35 8.69 -8.80
C ALA A 541 -5.89 10.15 -8.64
N HIS A 542 -4.95 10.61 -9.45
CA HIS A 542 -4.51 12.01 -9.47
C HIS A 542 -5.46 12.86 -10.33
N ALA A 543 -6.42 13.52 -9.70
CA ALA A 543 -7.44 14.33 -10.36
C ALA A 543 -7.24 15.82 -10.06
N ARG A 544 -6.80 16.57 -11.09
CA ARG A 544 -6.54 18.02 -11.04
C ARG A 544 -7.74 18.79 -11.61
N GLU A 545 -8.31 19.71 -10.84
CA GLU A 545 -9.37 20.60 -11.34
C GLU A 545 -8.83 21.65 -12.32
N ASP A 546 -7.57 22.01 -12.20
CA ASP A 546 -6.86 22.98 -13.05
C ASP A 546 -6.17 22.35 -14.27
N PHE A 547 -6.05 21.01 -14.33
CA PHE A 547 -5.50 20.22 -15.45
C PHE A 547 -6.31 18.94 -15.60
N THR A 548 -7.51 19.04 -16.15
CA THR A 548 -8.51 17.95 -16.17
C THR A 548 -8.17 16.80 -17.11
N GLU A 549 -7.32 17.05 -18.12
CA GLU A 549 -6.97 16.06 -19.14
C GLU A 549 -5.70 15.29 -18.78
N ARG A 550 -5.60 14.07 -19.30
CA ARG A 550 -4.37 13.27 -19.29
C ARG A 550 -3.40 13.83 -20.33
N ASP A 551 -2.16 13.99 -19.96
CA ASP A 551 -1.09 14.53 -20.81
C ASP A 551 -0.01 13.47 -21.07
N ASP A 552 -0.20 12.68 -22.12
CA ASP A 552 0.75 11.63 -22.51
C ASP A 552 2.05 12.19 -23.13
N GLU A 553 2.07 13.43 -23.59
CA GLU A 553 3.27 14.04 -24.14
C GLU A 553 4.28 14.38 -23.04
N ASN A 554 3.81 14.93 -21.92
CA ASN A 554 4.68 15.40 -20.85
C ASN A 554 4.70 14.47 -19.63
N TRP A 555 3.66 13.68 -19.39
CA TRP A 555 3.47 12.95 -18.12
C TRP A 555 3.25 11.43 -18.26
N LEU A 556 3.48 10.85 -19.45
CA LEU A 556 3.54 9.38 -19.59
C LEU A 556 4.87 8.85 -19.01
N CYS A 557 5.07 9.11 -17.73
CA CYS A 557 6.28 8.78 -16.99
C CYS A 557 5.99 8.65 -15.50
N HIS A 558 6.92 8.01 -14.78
CA HIS A 558 6.95 8.02 -13.33
C HIS A 558 7.47 9.35 -12.80
N SER A 559 6.92 9.82 -11.67
CA SER A 559 7.48 10.89 -10.86
C SER A 559 8.52 10.32 -9.91
N MET A 560 9.69 10.96 -9.83
CA MET A 560 10.75 10.60 -8.88
C MET A 560 10.97 11.77 -7.92
N TYR A 561 10.69 11.60 -6.63
CA TYR A 561 10.98 12.60 -5.61
C TYR A 561 12.34 12.35 -4.98
N TYR A 562 13.21 13.36 -5.02
CA TYR A 562 14.55 13.34 -4.42
C TYR A 562 14.58 14.19 -3.14
N PRO A 563 14.84 13.59 -1.95
CA PRO A 563 14.69 14.30 -0.67
C PRO A 563 15.79 15.34 -0.44
N GLY A 564 16.96 15.25 -1.09
CA GLY A 564 18.09 16.13 -0.86
C GLY A 564 17.81 17.59 -1.21
N ASP A 565 17.26 17.83 -2.39
CA ASP A 565 16.89 19.15 -2.91
C ASP A 565 15.37 19.33 -3.09
N LYS A 566 14.59 18.31 -2.72
CA LYS A 566 13.12 18.23 -2.88
C LYS A 566 12.68 18.37 -4.35
N SER A 567 13.53 17.97 -5.28
CA SER A 567 13.22 18.01 -6.70
C SER A 567 12.35 16.84 -7.14
N VAL A 568 11.63 17.04 -8.24
CA VAL A 568 10.84 16.00 -8.90
C VAL A 568 11.45 15.73 -10.27
N GLY A 569 12.02 14.55 -10.42
CA GLY A 569 12.51 14.04 -11.69
C GLY A 569 11.49 13.14 -12.38
N LYS A 570 11.87 12.61 -13.53
CA LYS A 570 11.06 11.67 -14.32
C LYS A 570 11.84 10.40 -14.59
N ARG A 571 11.17 9.26 -14.54
CA ARG A 571 11.67 7.95 -14.95
C ARG A 571 10.72 7.40 -16.01
N SER A 572 11.28 6.82 -17.08
CA SER A 572 10.49 6.24 -18.16
C SER A 572 9.66 5.04 -17.69
N VAL A 573 8.42 4.95 -18.17
CA VAL A 573 7.60 3.75 -18.03
C VAL A 573 8.15 2.64 -18.92
N ASN A 574 8.18 1.41 -18.44
CA ASN A 574 8.58 0.26 -19.23
C ASN A 574 7.39 -0.30 -20.04
N PHE A 575 7.42 -0.09 -21.34
CA PHE A 575 6.43 -0.58 -22.31
C PHE A 575 6.83 -1.89 -22.99
N THR A 576 7.83 -2.60 -22.48
CA THR A 576 8.40 -3.79 -23.11
C THR A 576 8.11 -5.06 -22.30
N PRO A 577 6.90 -5.64 -22.40
CA PRO A 577 6.65 -6.98 -21.86
C PRO A 577 7.53 -8.02 -22.58
N LYS A 578 7.73 -9.18 -21.98
CA LYS A 578 8.68 -10.20 -22.49
C LYS A 578 8.06 -11.17 -23.46
N THR A 579 6.78 -11.53 -23.28
CA THR A 579 6.13 -12.65 -23.99
C THR A 579 4.84 -12.27 -24.70
N VAL A 580 4.36 -11.05 -24.51
CA VAL A 580 3.14 -10.52 -25.15
C VAL A 580 3.44 -9.20 -25.83
N ASP A 581 2.55 -8.75 -26.70
CA ASP A 581 2.65 -7.44 -27.33
C ASP A 581 2.37 -6.32 -26.32
N THR A 582 2.98 -5.15 -26.57
CA THR A 582 2.74 -3.94 -25.78
C THR A 582 1.28 -3.49 -25.87
N PHE A 583 0.70 -3.11 -24.75
CA PHE A 583 -0.58 -2.42 -24.70
C PHE A 583 -0.34 -0.90 -24.81
N GLU A 584 -0.66 -0.36 -25.97
CA GLU A 584 -0.49 1.08 -26.24
C GLU A 584 -1.48 1.92 -25.43
N PRO A 585 -1.10 3.15 -24.98
CA PRO A 585 -1.98 4.04 -24.25
C PRO A 585 -3.27 4.37 -25.02
N GLN A 586 -4.41 4.19 -24.37
CA GLN A 586 -5.74 4.48 -24.90
C GLN A 586 -6.55 5.28 -23.86
N ILE A 587 -7.62 5.92 -24.32
CA ILE A 587 -8.59 6.53 -23.42
C ILE A 587 -9.33 5.42 -22.68
N ARG A 588 -9.37 5.51 -21.35
CA ARG A 588 -10.10 4.53 -20.52
C ARG A 588 -11.61 4.74 -20.64
N THR A 589 -12.33 3.69 -20.97
CA THR A 589 -13.80 3.64 -20.98
C THR A 589 -14.30 2.56 -20.03
N TYR A 590 -15.37 2.84 -19.27
CA TYR A 590 -15.96 1.96 -18.25
C TYR A 590 -17.47 1.85 -18.39
#